data_2f7ef7d1408dd51532b0e80faf3adc47
#
_entry.id   2f7ef7d1408dd51532b0e80faf3adc47
#
_cell.length_a   1.000
_cell.length_b   1.000
_cell.length_c   1.000
_cell.angle_alpha   90.00
_cell.angle_beta   90.00
_cell.angle_gamma   90.00
#
_symmetry.space_group_name_H-M   'P 1'
#
loop_
_entity.id
_entity.type
_entity.pdbx_description
1 polymer ?
#
loop_
_entity_poly.entity_id
_entity_poly.type
_entity_poly.pdbx_seq_one_letter_code
_entity_poly.pdbx_strand_id
1 'polypeptide(L)'
;MRSIWVTFSKEGIHKYPGADTDPKLATGDWDDVSFLGYPHRHIFHFKVWIEVFHDDRDIEFIQFKRWLERLYAEVESSTSVLQLNHKSCEMIADDLALEIQ
;
A
#
# COMPACT_ATOMS: atom_id res chain seq x y z
N MET A 1 11.81 -17.82 -16.10
CA MET A 1 11.70 -17.22 -14.74
C MET A 1 10.46 -17.75 -14.04
N ARG A 2 10.60 -18.17 -12.81
CA ARG A 2 9.47 -18.54 -11.97
C ARG A 2 9.29 -17.52 -10.88
N SER A 3 8.06 -17.19 -10.58
CA SER A 3 7.75 -16.31 -9.46
C SER A 3 6.53 -16.82 -8.72
N ILE A 4 6.46 -16.50 -7.45
CA ILE A 4 5.24 -16.65 -6.68
C ILE A 4 4.74 -15.24 -6.32
N TRP A 5 3.47 -15.15 -5.99
CA TRP A 5 2.93 -13.88 -5.52
C TRP A 5 1.98 -14.12 -4.37
N VAL A 6 1.90 -13.14 -3.51
CA VAL A 6 0.98 -13.14 -2.37
C VAL A 6 0.26 -11.80 -2.33
N THR A 7 -0.92 -11.83 -1.72
CA THR A 7 -1.70 -10.61 -1.48
C THR A 7 -1.95 -10.45 0.00
N PHE A 8 -2.01 -9.21 0.43
CA PHE A 8 -2.45 -8.88 1.78
C PHE A 8 -3.10 -7.51 1.75
N SER A 9 -3.77 -7.14 2.83
CA SER A 9 -4.41 -5.84 2.93
C SER A 9 -4.10 -5.22 4.28
N LYS A 10 -4.07 -3.88 4.29
CA LYS A 10 -3.89 -3.08 5.48
C LYS A 10 -4.83 -1.90 5.42
N GLU A 11 -5.41 -1.54 6.55
CA GLU A 11 -6.20 -0.33 6.67
C GLU A 11 -5.25 0.84 6.96
N GLY A 12 -5.46 1.95 6.28
CA GLY A 12 -4.62 3.13 6.47
C GLY A 12 -5.38 4.42 6.23
N ILE A 13 -4.81 5.50 6.72
CA ILE A 13 -5.35 6.85 6.54
C ILE A 13 -4.31 7.69 5.82
N HIS A 14 -4.72 8.31 4.71
CA HIS A 14 -3.86 9.21 3.97
C HIS A 14 -4.68 10.38 3.40
N LYS A 15 -3.99 11.33 2.79
CA LYS A 15 -4.63 12.44 2.08
C LYS A 15 -3.82 12.74 0.83
N TYR A 16 -4.49 13.35 -0.14
CA TYR A 16 -3.88 13.80 -1.39
C TYR A 16 -3.76 15.33 -1.33
N PRO A 17 -2.60 15.87 -0.96
CA PRO A 17 -2.43 17.32 -0.89
C PRO A 17 -2.66 17.96 -2.25
N GLY A 18 -3.46 19.02 -2.29
CA GLY A 18 -3.75 19.72 -3.52
C GLY A 18 -4.95 19.21 -4.31
N ALA A 19 -5.56 18.10 -3.91
CA ALA A 19 -6.75 17.60 -4.60
C ALA A 19 -7.92 18.58 -4.55
N ASP A 20 -7.98 19.38 -3.51
CA ASP A 20 -9.01 20.40 -3.31
C ASP A 20 -8.73 21.72 -4.06
N THR A 21 -7.52 21.89 -4.58
CA THR A 21 -7.11 23.12 -5.28
C THR A 21 -6.80 22.92 -6.76
N ASP A 22 -6.51 21.67 -7.18
CA ASP A 22 -6.22 21.36 -8.57
C ASP A 22 -7.53 21.30 -9.37
N PRO A 23 -7.72 22.15 -10.40
CA PRO A 23 -8.97 22.16 -11.17
C PRO A 23 -9.28 20.85 -11.87
N LYS A 24 -8.29 20.02 -12.12
CA LYS A 24 -8.49 18.69 -12.72
C LYS A 24 -9.13 17.72 -11.75
N LEU A 25 -8.98 17.97 -10.46
CA LEU A 25 -9.47 17.11 -9.39
C LEU A 25 -10.66 17.73 -8.67
N ALA A 26 -10.59 19.04 -8.42
CA ALA A 26 -11.69 19.81 -7.82
C ALA A 26 -12.54 20.43 -8.94
N THR A 27 -13.25 19.58 -9.66
CA THR A 27 -13.96 19.99 -10.87
C THR A 27 -15.34 20.59 -10.58
N GLY A 28 -15.91 20.30 -9.43
CA GLY A 28 -17.27 20.70 -9.09
C GLY A 28 -18.34 19.98 -9.91
N ASP A 29 -17.98 18.90 -10.58
CA ASP A 29 -18.86 18.13 -11.45
C ASP A 29 -18.87 16.66 -11.02
N TRP A 30 -19.35 15.77 -11.87
CA TRP A 30 -19.51 14.35 -11.56
C TRP A 30 -18.19 13.64 -11.24
N ASP A 31 -17.08 14.14 -11.76
CA ASP A 31 -15.74 13.53 -11.57
C ASP A 31 -14.92 14.24 -10.49
N ASP A 32 -15.54 15.08 -9.69
CA ASP A 32 -14.87 15.81 -8.62
C ASP A 32 -14.35 14.84 -7.55
N VAL A 33 -13.07 14.96 -7.23
CA VAL A 33 -12.40 14.17 -6.20
C VAL A 33 -11.69 15.05 -5.19
N SER A 34 -12.16 16.29 -5.02
CA SER A 34 -11.54 17.24 -4.09
C SER A 34 -11.51 16.74 -2.64
N PHE A 35 -12.42 15.85 -2.28
CA PHE A 35 -12.46 15.25 -0.93
C PHE A 35 -11.19 14.48 -0.60
N LEU A 36 -10.42 14.06 -1.61
CA LEU A 36 -9.15 13.37 -1.39
C LEU A 36 -8.10 14.25 -0.72
N GLY A 37 -8.31 15.58 -0.72
CA GLY A 37 -7.45 16.52 -0.02
C GLY A 37 -7.54 16.42 1.50
N TYR A 38 -8.57 15.78 2.01
CA TYR A 38 -8.74 15.57 3.44
C TYR A 38 -8.30 14.16 3.82
N PRO A 39 -7.87 13.95 5.08
CA PRO A 39 -7.54 12.61 5.54
C PRO A 39 -8.73 11.67 5.34
N HIS A 40 -8.48 10.52 4.75
CA HIS A 40 -9.52 9.54 4.50
C HIS A 40 -8.95 8.14 4.70
N ARG A 41 -9.84 7.23 5.07
CA ARG A 41 -9.49 5.85 5.39
C ARG A 41 -9.72 4.97 4.18
N HIS A 42 -8.73 4.11 3.91
CA HIS A 42 -8.80 3.10 2.86
C HIS A 42 -8.35 1.76 3.37
N ILE A 43 -8.81 0.71 2.70
CA ILE A 43 -8.17 -0.59 2.79
C ILE A 43 -7.23 -0.68 1.59
N PHE A 44 -5.93 -0.74 1.87
CA PHE A 44 -4.90 -0.84 0.84
C PHE A 44 -4.65 -2.31 0.55
N HIS A 45 -4.75 -2.68 -0.71
CA HIS A 45 -4.51 -4.04 -1.17
C HIS A 45 -3.14 -4.12 -1.80
N PHE A 46 -2.34 -5.06 -1.32
CA PHE A 46 -0.96 -5.24 -1.79
C PHE A 46 -0.85 -6.57 -2.52
N LYS A 47 -0.07 -6.57 -3.59
CA LYS A 47 0.30 -7.78 -4.31
C LYS A 47 1.81 -7.73 -4.53
N VAL A 48 2.50 -8.76 -4.07
CA VAL A 48 3.95 -8.81 -4.13
C VAL A 48 4.37 -10.08 -4.85
N TRP A 49 5.20 -9.93 -5.88
CA TRP A 49 5.79 -11.04 -6.61
C TRP A 49 7.23 -11.20 -6.19
N ILE A 50 7.68 -12.43 -6.05
CA ILE A 50 9.07 -12.73 -5.79
C ILE A 50 9.52 -13.86 -6.70
N GLU A 51 10.73 -13.74 -7.26
CA GLU A 51 11.32 -14.77 -8.08
C GLU A 51 11.79 -15.93 -7.21
N VAL A 52 11.54 -17.14 -7.69
CA VAL A 52 11.99 -18.35 -7.02
C VAL A 52 12.87 -19.15 -7.97
N PHE A 53 13.81 -19.93 -7.41
CA PHE A 53 14.87 -20.57 -8.17
C PHE A 53 14.69 -22.09 -8.29
N HIS A 54 13.78 -22.68 -7.52
CA HIS A 54 13.39 -24.08 -7.69
C HIS A 54 11.89 -24.25 -7.39
N ASP A 55 11.37 -25.41 -7.69
CA ASP A 55 9.93 -25.66 -7.70
C ASP A 55 9.42 -26.35 -6.43
N ASP A 56 10.26 -26.55 -5.43
CA ASP A 56 9.85 -27.17 -4.17
C ASP A 56 10.04 -26.22 -3.00
N ARG A 57 9.12 -25.27 -2.88
CA ARG A 57 9.02 -24.34 -1.75
C ARG A 57 10.32 -23.60 -1.45
N ASP A 58 10.97 -23.08 -2.49
CA ASP A 58 12.11 -22.17 -2.31
C ASP A 58 11.74 -21.07 -1.30
N ILE A 59 10.50 -20.54 -1.47
CA ILE A 59 9.91 -19.64 -0.49
C ILE A 59 8.51 -20.15 -0.19
N GLU A 60 8.22 -20.41 1.09
CA GLU A 60 6.89 -20.82 1.50
C GLU A 60 5.99 -19.59 1.51
N PHE A 61 4.91 -19.62 0.71
CA PHE A 61 4.15 -18.40 0.43
C PHE A 61 3.34 -17.89 1.64
N ILE A 62 2.91 -18.76 2.55
CA ILE A 62 2.20 -18.33 3.76
C ILE A 62 3.15 -17.60 4.70
N GLN A 63 4.37 -18.13 4.87
CA GLN A 63 5.41 -17.46 5.66
C GLN A 63 5.78 -16.12 5.03
N PHE A 64 5.91 -16.08 3.71
CA PHE A 64 6.25 -14.86 2.99
C PHE A 64 5.17 -13.80 3.20
N LYS A 65 3.89 -14.20 3.08
CA LYS A 65 2.78 -13.29 3.33
C LYS A 65 2.81 -12.74 4.76
N ARG A 66 3.02 -13.60 5.75
CA ARG A 66 3.08 -13.20 7.16
C ARG A 66 4.25 -12.26 7.43
N TRP A 67 5.39 -12.52 6.78
CA TRP A 67 6.55 -11.65 6.88
C TRP A 67 6.25 -10.26 6.31
N LEU A 68 5.61 -10.20 5.14
CA LEU A 68 5.24 -8.93 4.51
C LEU A 68 4.25 -8.15 5.37
N GLU A 69 3.27 -8.82 5.93
CA GLU A 69 2.30 -8.17 6.82
C GLU A 69 2.96 -7.54 8.05
N ARG A 70 3.98 -8.20 8.59
CA ARG A 70 4.74 -7.67 9.72
C ARG A 70 5.71 -6.58 9.30
N LEU A 71 6.34 -6.73 8.15
CA LEU A 71 7.32 -5.77 7.65
C LEU A 71 6.68 -4.41 7.43
N TYR A 72 5.50 -4.39 6.86
CA TYR A 72 4.77 -3.16 6.58
C TYR A 72 3.78 -2.83 7.70
N ALA A 73 3.94 -3.39 8.86
CA ALA A 73 3.20 -2.97 10.04
C ALA A 73 3.86 -1.70 10.58
N GLU A 74 3.05 -0.73 10.96
CA GLU A 74 3.57 0.49 11.55
C GLU A 74 3.94 0.20 13.00
N VAL A 75 5.21 -0.04 13.25
CA VAL A 75 5.69 -0.45 14.56
C VAL A 75 5.54 0.64 15.61
N GLU A 76 5.42 1.88 15.18
CA GLU A 76 5.26 3.00 16.09
C GLU A 76 3.80 3.20 16.51
N SER A 77 2.88 2.56 15.81
CA SER A 77 1.46 2.71 16.07
C SER A 77 0.96 1.58 16.95
N SER A 78 0.21 1.92 17.97
CA SER A 78 -0.49 0.95 18.81
C SER A 78 -1.79 0.49 18.16
N THR A 79 -2.16 1.04 17.00
CA THR A 79 -3.38 0.69 16.30
C THR A 79 -3.06 -0.18 15.08
N SER A 80 -4.07 -0.85 14.55
CA SER A 80 -3.95 -1.61 13.32
C SER A 80 -4.07 -0.75 12.07
N VAL A 81 -4.25 0.56 12.22
CA VAL A 81 -4.46 1.50 11.12
C VAL A 81 -3.16 2.23 10.85
N LEU A 82 -2.67 2.14 9.62
CA LEU A 82 -1.44 2.80 9.20
C LEU A 82 -1.67 4.31 9.03
N GLN A 83 -0.72 5.11 9.53
CA GLN A 83 -0.74 6.55 9.35
C GLN A 83 0.17 6.91 8.18
N LEU A 84 -0.42 7.08 7.02
CA LEU A 84 0.32 7.23 5.76
C LEU A 84 0.47 8.68 5.32
N ASN A 85 -0.17 9.59 6.02
CA ASN A 85 -0.07 11.04 5.77
C ASN A 85 -0.35 11.39 4.30
N HIS A 86 0.62 11.97 3.60
CA HIS A 86 0.48 12.39 2.20
C HIS A 86 0.89 11.31 1.19
N LYS A 87 1.21 10.11 1.64
CA LYS A 87 1.72 9.08 0.74
C LYS A 87 0.67 8.58 -0.24
N SER A 88 0.99 8.63 -1.52
CA SER A 88 0.19 8.03 -2.56
C SER A 88 0.42 6.51 -2.60
N CYS A 89 -0.40 5.81 -3.36
CA CYS A 89 -0.21 4.37 -3.56
C CYS A 89 1.17 4.08 -4.17
N GLU A 90 1.64 4.94 -5.07
CA GLU A 90 2.96 4.81 -5.70
C GLU A 90 4.08 4.93 -4.68
N MET A 91 3.99 5.90 -3.78
CA MET A 91 4.98 6.10 -2.71
C MET A 91 4.96 4.92 -1.74
N ILE A 92 3.79 4.41 -1.40
CA ILE A 92 3.64 3.25 -0.53
C ILE A 92 4.27 2.02 -1.16
N ALA A 93 4.05 1.80 -2.45
CA ALA A 93 4.63 0.69 -3.17
C ALA A 93 6.16 0.78 -3.20
N ASP A 94 6.71 1.97 -3.42
CA ASP A 94 8.16 2.19 -3.40
C ASP A 94 8.76 1.91 -2.02
N ASP A 95 8.10 2.38 -0.97
CA ASP A 95 8.54 2.12 0.41
C ASP A 95 8.62 0.62 0.69
N LEU A 96 7.57 -0.11 0.31
CA LEU A 96 7.53 -1.55 0.52
C LEU A 96 8.60 -2.28 -0.29
N ALA A 97 8.79 -1.88 -1.54
CA ALA A 97 9.82 -2.49 -2.40
C ALA A 97 11.21 -2.31 -1.82
N LEU A 98 11.51 -1.13 -1.25
CA LEU A 98 12.79 -0.87 -0.60
C LEU A 98 12.99 -1.74 0.63
N GLU A 99 11.95 -1.95 1.42
CA GLU A 99 12.04 -2.77 2.63
C GLU A 99 12.25 -4.26 2.30
N ILE A 100 11.77 -4.72 1.15
CA ILE A 100 11.90 -6.12 0.73
C ILE A 100 13.31 -6.43 0.21
N GLN A 101 13.98 -5.45 -0.36
CA GLN A 101 15.31 -5.63 -0.96
C GLN A 101 16.39 -5.94 0.08
#